data_a85b92792204a9935bed353b0025f5e5
#
_entry.id   a85b92792204a9935bed353b0025f5e5
#
_cell.length_a   1.000
_cell.length_b   1.000
_cell.length_c   1.000
_cell.angle_alpha   90.00
_cell.angle_beta   90.00
_cell.angle_gamma   90.00
#
_symmetry.space_group_name_H-M   'P 1'
#
loop_
_entity.id
_entity.type
_entity.pdbx_description
1 polymer ?
#
loop_
_entity_poly.entity_id
_entity_poly.type
_entity_poly.pdbx_seq_one_letter_code
_entity_poly.pdbx_strand_id
1 'polypeptide(L)'
;MKRLILAALVSTFAASAYAQGPTCKAQADDQKLAGAARKSFMDKCERDATKSCGIAAAEKKLKGAAKTSFTKKCITDSIGA
;
A
#
# COMPACT_ATOMS: atom_id res chain seq x y z
N MET A 1 -1.75 -22.56 41.82
CA MET A 1 -1.94 -22.24 41.44
C MET A 1 -2.01 -21.71 40.46
N LYS A 2 -1.88 -21.50 40.09
CA LYS A 2 -2.02 -21.09 39.41
C LYS A 2 -1.96 -20.55 38.39
N ARG A 3 -1.86 -20.38 37.77
CA ARG A 3 -1.90 -19.99 37.00
C ARG A 3 -1.87 -19.42 36.08
N LEU A 4 -1.86 -19.16 35.47
CA LEU A 4 -1.91 -18.69 34.76
C LEU A 4 -1.89 -18.22 33.74
N ILE A 5 -1.89 -17.87 33.05
CA ILE A 5 -1.89 -17.54 32.31
C ILE A 5 -1.93 -16.98 31.31
N LEU A 6 -1.89 -16.71 30.71
CA LEU A 6 -1.89 -16.24 29.95
C LEU A 6 -1.83 -15.75 28.91
N ALA A 7 -1.88 -15.55 28.37
CA ALA A 7 -1.83 -15.27 27.63
C ALA A 7 -1.90 -14.77 26.59
N ALA A 8 -1.86 -14.49 26.00
CA ALA A 8 -1.76 -14.09 25.15
C ALA A 8 -2.00 -13.51 24.21
N LEU A 9 -1.99 -13.31 23.70
CA LEU A 9 -2.12 -12.83 22.99
C LEU A 9 -1.95 -12.38 22.01
N VAL A 10 -1.97 -12.10 21.40
CA VAL A 10 -1.74 -11.83 20.57
C VAL A 10 -1.96 -11.22 19.61
N SER A 11 -1.99 -10.84 19.03
CA SER A 11 -2.07 -10.26 18.27
C SER A 11 -2.10 -10.10 17.16
N THR A 12 -1.97 -9.88 16.56
CA THR A 12 -1.87 -9.87 15.56
C THR A 12 -2.24 -9.13 14.68
N PHE A 13 -2.44 -8.79 14.00
CA PHE A 13 -2.76 -8.18 13.15
C PHE A 13 -2.28 -7.74 12.16
N ALA A 14 -2.12 -7.47 12.00
CA ALA A 14 -1.38 -7.09 11.19
C ALA A 14 -1.64 -7.14 9.89
N ALA A 15 -1.66 -7.81 9.55
CA ALA A 15 -1.77 -8.02 8.32
C ALA A 15 -2.38 -7.10 7.55
N SER A 16 -3.22 -6.84 7.75
CA SER A 16 -3.85 -6.13 6.97
C SER A 16 -3.29 -5.15 6.42
N ALA A 17 -2.51 -4.85 7.00
CA ALA A 17 -2.05 -3.83 6.59
C ALA A 17 -1.85 -3.67 5.26
N TYR A 18 -1.17 -4.42 4.68
CA TYR A 18 -0.72 -4.07 3.50
C TYR A 18 -1.71 -3.78 2.55
N ALA A 19 -2.62 -4.39 2.57
CA ALA A 19 -3.46 -4.23 1.51
C ALA A 19 -4.07 -2.96 1.50
N GLN A 20 -4.44 -2.53 2.60
CA GLN A 20 -5.11 -1.40 2.63
C GLN A 20 -4.42 -0.35 3.23
N GLY A 21 -3.23 -0.37 3.26
CA GLY A 21 -2.45 0.65 3.86
C GLY A 21 -2.90 2.00 3.42
N PRO A 22 -2.46 3.05 4.01
CA PRO A 22 -2.83 4.38 3.63
C PRO A 22 -2.45 4.63 2.18
N THR A 23 -3.35 5.21 1.43
CA THR A 23 -3.05 5.54 0.05
C THR A 23 -2.22 6.80 0.01
N CYS A 24 -1.66 7.10 -1.15
CA CYS A 24 -0.90 8.32 -1.31
C CYS A 24 -1.74 9.53 -1.02
N LYS A 25 -2.98 9.51 -1.49
CA LYS A 25 -3.88 10.61 -1.27
C LYS A 25 -4.19 10.79 0.20
N ALA A 26 -4.46 9.70 0.89
CA ALA A 26 -4.74 9.76 2.31
C ALA A 26 -3.55 10.29 3.10
N GLN A 27 -2.36 9.88 2.73
CA GLN A 27 -1.19 10.36 3.41
C GLN A 27 -0.96 11.84 3.18
N ALA A 28 -1.20 12.29 1.96
CA ALA A 28 -1.05 13.71 1.65
C ALA A 28 -2.06 14.53 2.47
N ASP A 29 -3.27 14.01 2.60
CA ASP A 29 -4.29 14.69 3.39
C ASP A 29 -3.92 14.72 4.86
N ASP A 30 -3.39 13.61 5.38
CA ASP A 30 -2.98 13.56 6.77
C ASP A 30 -1.89 14.57 7.07
N GLN A 31 -0.98 14.75 6.13
CA GLN A 31 0.10 15.70 6.33
C GLN A 31 -0.31 17.11 5.94
N LYS A 32 -1.55 17.26 5.49
CA LYS A 32 -2.07 18.56 5.10
C LYS A 32 -1.23 19.24 4.03
N LEU A 33 -0.73 18.43 3.11
CA LEU A 33 0.05 18.96 2.03
C LEU A 33 -0.86 19.64 1.02
N ALA A 34 -0.36 20.68 0.43
CA ALA A 34 -1.12 21.41 -0.58
C ALA A 34 -0.17 22.02 -1.58
N GLY A 35 -0.71 22.38 -2.73
CA GLY A 35 0.08 23.03 -3.76
C GLY A 35 1.24 22.17 -4.23
N ALA A 36 2.38 22.81 -4.41
CA ALA A 36 3.54 22.12 -4.95
C ALA A 36 4.01 20.96 -4.05
N ALA A 37 3.90 21.13 -2.74
CA ALA A 37 4.32 20.10 -1.84
C ALA A 37 3.47 18.84 -2.01
N ARG A 38 2.18 19.02 -2.18
CA ARG A 38 1.31 17.88 -2.38
C ARG A 38 1.61 17.21 -3.72
N LYS A 39 1.83 18.00 -4.75
CA LYS A 39 2.12 17.44 -6.04
C LYS A 39 3.41 16.62 -6.02
N SER A 40 4.44 17.15 -5.40
CA SER A 40 5.71 16.43 -5.31
C SER A 40 5.56 15.14 -4.52
N PHE A 41 4.83 15.20 -3.43
CA PHE A 41 4.60 14.04 -2.61
C PHE A 41 3.85 12.97 -3.40
N MET A 42 2.81 13.37 -4.11
CA MET A 42 2.02 12.43 -4.89
C MET A 42 2.83 11.83 -6.04
N ASP A 43 3.65 12.64 -6.70
CA ASP A 43 4.48 12.13 -7.79
C ASP A 43 5.47 11.08 -7.30
N LYS A 44 6.08 11.35 -6.17
CA LYS A 44 7.01 10.39 -5.61
C LYS A 44 6.31 9.13 -5.18
N CYS A 45 5.16 9.28 -4.54
CA CYS A 45 4.39 8.16 -4.07
C CYS A 45 3.94 7.30 -5.25
N GLU A 46 3.54 7.95 -6.34
CA GLU A 46 3.13 7.23 -7.52
C GLU A 46 4.29 6.44 -8.13
N ARG A 47 5.46 7.03 -8.16
CA ARG A 47 6.63 6.33 -8.68
C ARG A 47 6.97 5.12 -7.82
N ASP A 48 6.88 5.28 -6.50
CA ASP A 48 7.14 4.18 -5.60
C ASP A 48 6.10 3.08 -5.79
N ALA A 49 4.84 3.47 -5.97
CA ALA A 49 3.77 2.51 -6.19
C ALA A 49 3.96 1.77 -7.50
N THR A 50 4.39 2.50 -8.54
CA THR A 50 4.63 1.87 -9.83
C THR A 50 5.69 0.80 -9.72
N LYS A 51 6.74 1.10 -8.97
CA LYS A 51 7.80 0.15 -8.78
C LYS A 51 7.33 -1.06 -8.00
N SER A 52 6.65 -0.83 -6.90
CA SER A 52 6.15 -1.92 -6.08
C SER A 52 5.14 -2.78 -6.82
N CYS A 53 4.25 -2.15 -7.57
CA CYS A 53 3.25 -2.89 -8.32
C CYS A 53 3.88 -3.70 -9.43
N GLY A 54 4.94 -3.17 -10.04
CA GLY A 54 5.67 -3.90 -11.07
C GLY A 54 6.34 -5.15 -10.49
N ILE A 55 6.91 -5.01 -9.31
CA ILE A 55 7.53 -6.14 -8.64
C ILE A 55 6.49 -7.19 -8.29
N ALA A 56 5.35 -6.76 -7.78
CA ALA A 56 4.27 -7.67 -7.43
C ALA A 56 3.77 -8.43 -8.65
N ALA A 57 3.65 -7.74 -9.78
CA ALA A 57 3.20 -8.38 -11.01
C ALA A 57 4.22 -9.44 -11.46
N ALA A 58 5.50 -9.12 -11.31
CA ALA A 58 6.55 -10.06 -11.68
C ALA A 58 6.53 -11.28 -10.78
N GLU A 59 6.27 -11.08 -9.51
CA GLU A 59 6.20 -12.18 -8.56
C GLU A 59 5.04 -13.10 -8.89
N LYS A 60 3.97 -12.54 -9.40
CA LYS A 60 2.83 -13.34 -9.80
C LYS A 60 2.98 -13.90 -11.20
N LYS A 61 4.09 -13.58 -11.84
CA LYS A 61 4.40 -14.05 -13.18
C LYS A 61 3.33 -13.66 -14.20
N LEU A 62 2.80 -12.49 -14.03
CA LEU A 62 1.81 -12.00 -14.96
C LEU A 62 2.49 -11.46 -16.21
N LYS A 63 1.85 -11.61 -17.33
CA LYS A 63 2.37 -11.13 -18.59
C LYS A 63 1.29 -10.57 -19.46
N GLY A 64 1.68 -9.75 -20.41
CA GLY A 64 0.74 -9.20 -21.37
C GLY A 64 -0.34 -8.35 -20.73
N ALA A 65 -1.53 -8.51 -21.20
CA ALA A 65 -2.65 -7.71 -20.71
C ALA A 65 -2.92 -7.92 -19.25
N ALA A 66 -2.72 -9.12 -18.75
CA ALA A 66 -2.93 -9.40 -17.34
C ALA A 66 -1.98 -8.59 -16.48
N LYS A 67 -0.73 -8.49 -16.90
CA LYS A 67 0.25 -7.71 -16.17
C LYS A 67 -0.11 -6.24 -16.19
N THR A 68 -0.49 -5.74 -17.35
CA THR A 68 -0.85 -4.36 -17.50
C THR A 68 -2.06 -4.00 -16.64
N SER A 69 -3.10 -4.83 -16.67
CA SER A 69 -4.29 -4.57 -15.88
C SER A 69 -4.01 -4.63 -14.39
N PHE A 70 -3.25 -5.62 -13.97
CA PHE A 70 -2.91 -5.76 -12.57
C PHE A 70 -2.11 -4.55 -12.08
N THR A 71 -1.10 -4.18 -12.85
CA THR A 71 -0.24 -3.08 -12.45
C THR A 71 -1.02 -1.77 -12.36
N LYS A 72 -1.86 -1.54 -13.34
CA LYS A 72 -2.64 -0.33 -13.37
C LYS A 72 -3.58 -0.24 -12.18
N LYS A 73 -4.29 -1.32 -11.88
CA LYS A 73 -5.18 -1.32 -10.75
C LYS A 73 -4.40 -1.19 -9.45
N CYS A 74 -3.28 -1.86 -9.36
CA CYS A 74 -2.43 -1.80 -8.18
C CYS A 74 -1.99 -0.37 -7.91
N ILE A 75 -1.55 0.32 -8.95
CA ILE A 75 -1.11 1.70 -8.79
C ILE A 75 -2.27 2.60 -8.37
N THR A 76 -3.41 2.44 -9.04
CA THR A 76 -4.58 3.24 -8.71
C THR A 76 -5.00 3.04 -7.26
N ASP A 77 -5.01 1.80 -6.82
CA ASP A 77 -5.38 1.49 -5.44
C ASP A 77 -4.37 2.07 -4.45
N SER A 78 -3.10 2.06 -4.82
CA SER A 78 -2.07 2.58 -3.93
C SER A 78 -2.13 4.10 -3.83
N ILE A 79 -2.48 4.75 -4.90
CA ILE A 79 -2.58 6.20 -4.91
C ILE A 79 -3.86 6.68 -4.26
N GLY A 80 -4.91 5.92 -4.39
CA GLY A 80 -6.19 6.32 -3.85
C GLY A 80 -7.04 7.06 -4.85
N ALA A 81 -6.71 6.91 -6.10
CA ALA A 81 -7.44 7.64 -7.14
C ALA A 81 -8.62 6.84 -7.63
#